data_d847937369f5a1025d3c8b60cad255b6
#
_entry.id   d847937369f5a1025d3c8b60cad255b6
#
_cell.length_a   1.000
_cell.length_b   1.000
_cell.length_c   1.000
_cell.angle_alpha   90.00
_cell.angle_beta   90.00
_cell.angle_gamma   90.00
#
_symmetry.space_group_name_H-M   'P 1'
#
loop_
_entity.id
_entity.type
_entity.pdbx_description
1 polymer ?
#
loop_
_entity_poly.entity_id
_entity_poly.type
_entity_poly.pdbx_seq_one_letter_code
_entity_poly.pdbx_strand_id
1 'polypeptide(L)'
;ATLTPFFTNLNFRDLLLIGRHNLPTLFHLSLVPPAQLVPQELCLTVAGRLGPGGVEIEPLDEEGVRAVAAELAARKVEAVAILFLHSYANPAHERRAQAILEALLPGVPVCISTEVNGEFREYERASTTVLNAYLRPVMHDYLASLGTLLADAEDGLGLAGGRPVMVMDAAGGLMSVESARLKPVHTVLSGPAGGVVASAHVAGL
;
A
#
# COMPACT_ATOMS: atom_id res chain seq x y z
N ALA A 1 12.53 1.08 10.90
CA ALA A 1 11.55 1.64 9.97
C ALA A 1 11.74 0.96 8.63
N THR A 2 10.66 0.51 8.01
CA THR A 2 10.67 -0.17 6.72
C THR A 2 11.10 0.79 5.62
N LEU A 3 12.11 0.43 4.83
CA LEU A 3 12.58 1.23 3.70
C LEU A 3 11.66 1.02 2.50
N THR A 4 10.72 1.94 2.31
CA THR A 4 9.62 1.83 1.32
C THR A 4 9.70 2.97 0.32
N PRO A 5 10.28 2.77 -0.88
CA PRO A 5 10.25 3.74 -1.96
C PRO A 5 8.86 3.90 -2.58
N PHE A 6 8.63 5.08 -3.15
CA PHE A 6 7.46 5.44 -3.95
C PHE A 6 7.85 5.54 -5.42
N PHE A 7 7.14 4.85 -6.29
CA PHE A 7 7.41 4.77 -7.72
C PHE A 7 6.23 5.27 -8.53
N THR A 8 6.45 6.28 -9.38
CA THR A 8 5.39 6.97 -10.12
C THR A 8 5.80 7.41 -11.52
N ASN A 9 4.90 8.06 -12.26
CA ASN A 9 5.20 8.62 -13.58
C ASN A 9 6.14 9.85 -13.47
N LEU A 10 6.85 10.15 -14.56
CA LEU A 10 7.60 11.41 -14.70
C LEU A 10 6.71 12.61 -14.38
N ASN A 11 7.30 13.64 -13.74
CA ASN A 11 6.64 14.86 -13.27
C ASN A 11 5.70 14.70 -12.07
N PHE A 12 5.57 13.50 -11.47
CA PHE A 12 4.75 13.25 -10.27
C PHE A 12 5.58 12.81 -9.06
N ARG A 13 6.91 12.97 -9.14
CA ARG A 13 7.85 12.63 -8.06
C ARG A 13 7.47 13.27 -6.73
N ASP A 14 7.05 14.53 -6.77
CA ASP A 14 6.77 15.34 -5.58
C ASP A 14 5.31 15.25 -5.12
N LEU A 15 4.53 14.31 -5.64
CA LEU A 15 3.12 14.15 -5.30
C LEU A 15 2.87 14.04 -3.79
N LEU A 16 3.67 13.24 -3.09
CA LEU A 16 3.56 13.06 -1.65
C LEU A 16 4.03 14.29 -0.86
N LEU A 17 5.02 15.02 -1.38
CA LEU A 17 5.55 16.25 -0.79
C LEU A 17 4.55 17.41 -0.92
N ILE A 18 3.99 17.57 -2.10
CA ILE A 18 3.01 18.63 -2.40
C ILE A 18 1.73 18.39 -1.59
N GLY A 19 1.28 17.15 -1.53
CA GLY A 19 0.08 16.77 -0.81
C GLY A 19 -1.14 17.60 -1.25
N ARG A 20 -1.96 17.99 -0.29
CA ARG A 20 -3.14 18.87 -0.52
C ARG A 20 -2.90 20.33 -0.19
N HIS A 21 -1.67 20.75 0.05
CA HIS A 21 -1.33 22.10 0.51
C HIS A 21 -2.09 22.56 1.77
N ASN A 22 -2.52 21.63 2.62
CA ASN A 22 -3.16 21.94 3.90
C ASN A 22 -2.10 22.40 4.91
N LEU A 23 -1.54 23.58 4.66
CA LEU A 23 -0.53 24.17 5.52
C LEU A 23 -1.21 24.91 6.69
N PRO A 24 -0.69 24.81 7.92
CA PRO A 24 -1.25 25.49 9.08
C PRO A 24 -1.34 27.02 8.91
N THR A 25 -0.44 27.57 8.10
CA THR A 25 -0.35 29.01 7.76
C THR A 25 0.14 29.16 6.32
N LEU A 26 -0.67 29.74 5.43
CA LEU A 26 -0.35 29.87 4.00
C LEU A 26 0.76 30.88 3.68
N PHE A 27 1.03 31.84 4.57
CA PHE A 27 1.93 32.98 4.32
C PHE A 27 3.07 33.11 5.34
N HIS A 28 3.56 31.99 5.87
CA HIS A 28 4.66 32.00 6.84
C HIS A 28 5.99 31.65 6.15
N LEU A 29 6.99 32.57 6.23
CA LEU A 29 8.30 32.39 5.58
C LEU A 29 9.14 31.25 6.18
N SER A 30 8.83 30.81 7.39
CA SER A 30 9.53 29.73 8.09
C SER A 30 8.68 28.50 8.28
N LEU A 31 7.83 28.16 7.30
CA LEU A 31 6.98 26.98 7.37
C LEU A 31 7.86 25.71 7.33
N VAL A 32 7.76 24.88 8.36
CA VAL A 32 8.33 23.54 8.37
C VAL A 32 7.26 22.59 7.83
N PRO A 33 7.47 21.96 6.67
CA PRO A 33 6.52 20.96 6.16
C PRO A 33 6.41 19.78 7.14
N PRO A 34 5.26 19.10 7.19
CA PRO A 34 5.12 17.87 7.97
C PRO A 34 6.13 16.81 7.48
N ALA A 35 6.52 15.92 8.39
CA ALA A 35 7.41 14.81 8.06
C ALA A 35 6.82 14.00 6.89
N GLN A 36 7.65 13.76 5.87
CA GLN A 36 7.23 13.02 4.68
C GLN A 36 7.14 11.52 4.99
N LEU A 37 6.13 10.86 4.43
CA LEU A 37 5.99 9.40 4.48
C LEU A 37 7.17 8.68 3.79
N VAL A 38 7.63 9.25 2.68
CA VAL A 38 8.76 8.74 1.90
C VAL A 38 9.73 9.89 1.67
N PRO A 39 11.01 9.74 2.03
CA PRO A 39 12.04 10.72 1.67
C PRO A 39 12.10 10.95 0.16
N GLN A 40 12.34 12.18 -0.27
CA GLN A 40 12.31 12.55 -1.69
C GLN A 40 13.31 11.76 -2.55
N GLU A 41 14.44 11.35 -1.99
CA GLU A 41 15.43 10.49 -2.65
C GLU A 41 14.95 9.06 -2.89
N LEU A 42 13.85 8.65 -2.27
CA LEU A 42 13.18 7.36 -2.49
C LEU A 42 11.92 7.50 -3.36
N CYS A 43 11.61 8.69 -3.85
CA CYS A 43 10.56 8.92 -4.82
C CYS A 43 11.14 8.80 -6.23
N LEU A 44 10.91 7.66 -6.89
CA LEU A 44 11.46 7.32 -8.21
C LEU A 44 10.40 7.47 -9.30
N THR A 45 10.84 7.71 -10.53
CA THR A 45 9.92 7.95 -11.65
C THR A 45 10.31 7.18 -12.90
N VAL A 46 9.32 6.94 -13.76
CA VAL A 46 9.49 6.31 -15.06
C VAL A 46 8.62 7.00 -16.13
N ALA A 47 9.05 6.96 -17.38
CA ALA A 47 8.25 7.38 -18.52
C ALA A 47 7.10 6.40 -18.78
N GLY A 48 6.02 6.91 -19.35
CA GLY A 48 4.77 6.19 -19.61
C GLY A 48 3.57 6.98 -19.13
N ARG A 49 2.52 7.05 -19.94
CA ARG A 49 1.37 7.90 -19.62
C ARG A 49 0.06 7.27 -20.05
N LEU A 50 -0.87 7.19 -19.13
CA LEU A 50 -2.28 6.97 -19.40
C LEU A 50 -3.03 8.30 -19.32
N GLY A 51 -4.00 8.48 -20.20
CA GLY A 51 -4.91 9.63 -20.20
C GLY A 51 -6.20 9.35 -19.42
N PRO A 52 -7.07 10.37 -19.32
CA PRO A 52 -8.42 10.20 -18.79
C PRO A 52 -9.16 9.07 -19.51
N GLY A 53 -9.87 8.23 -18.76
CA GLY A 53 -10.54 7.05 -19.31
C GLY A 53 -9.62 5.86 -19.60
N GLY A 54 -8.33 5.92 -19.24
CA GLY A 54 -7.39 4.80 -19.37
C GLY A 54 -6.81 4.58 -20.75
N VAL A 55 -6.92 5.56 -21.65
CA VAL A 55 -6.29 5.49 -22.98
C VAL A 55 -4.78 5.64 -22.84
N GLU A 56 -4.00 4.76 -23.47
CA GLU A 56 -2.55 4.88 -23.49
C GLU A 56 -2.13 6.04 -24.40
N ILE A 57 -1.42 7.02 -23.82
CA ILE A 57 -0.85 8.18 -24.52
C ILE A 57 0.62 7.89 -24.85
N GLU A 58 1.34 7.29 -23.90
CA GLU A 58 2.73 6.92 -24.00
C GLU A 58 2.93 5.55 -23.37
N PRO A 59 3.55 4.57 -24.06
CA PRO A 59 3.80 3.25 -23.51
C PRO A 59 4.73 3.32 -22.29
N LEU A 60 4.60 2.35 -21.39
CA LEU A 60 5.48 2.24 -20.23
C LEU A 60 6.92 1.97 -20.70
N ASP A 61 7.86 2.77 -20.21
CA ASP A 61 9.30 2.54 -20.37
C ASP A 61 9.76 1.37 -19.48
N GLU A 62 9.70 0.16 -20.02
CA GLU A 62 10.11 -1.04 -19.27
C GLU A 62 11.59 -1.08 -18.93
N GLU A 63 12.46 -0.49 -19.77
CA GLU A 63 13.89 -0.40 -19.46
C GLU A 63 14.13 0.55 -18.29
N GLY A 64 13.40 1.66 -18.25
CA GLY A 64 13.38 2.55 -17.09
C GLY A 64 12.91 1.83 -15.81
N VAL A 65 11.89 0.97 -15.89
CA VAL A 65 11.46 0.14 -14.75
C VAL A 65 12.57 -0.81 -14.30
N ARG A 66 13.30 -1.44 -15.25
CA ARG A 66 14.44 -2.32 -14.90
C ARG A 66 15.60 -1.54 -14.25
N ALA A 67 15.88 -0.33 -14.74
CA ALA A 67 16.89 0.54 -14.13
C ALA A 67 16.50 0.90 -12.68
N VAL A 68 15.23 1.25 -12.45
CA VAL A 68 14.69 1.47 -11.09
C VAL A 68 14.83 0.23 -10.23
N ALA A 69 14.53 -0.97 -10.75
CA ALA A 69 14.69 -2.22 -10.00
C ALA A 69 16.14 -2.42 -9.52
N ALA A 70 17.12 -2.16 -10.38
CA ALA A 70 18.54 -2.26 -10.03
C ALA A 70 18.93 -1.28 -8.91
N GLU A 71 18.42 -0.04 -8.95
CA GLU A 71 18.61 0.96 -7.89
C GLU A 71 17.99 0.51 -6.57
N LEU A 72 16.76 0.00 -6.60
CA LEU A 72 16.05 -0.52 -5.42
C LEU A 72 16.77 -1.70 -4.78
N ALA A 73 17.28 -2.63 -5.61
CA ALA A 73 18.09 -3.76 -5.14
C ALA A 73 19.37 -3.30 -4.41
N ALA A 74 20.07 -2.31 -4.97
CA ALA A 74 21.27 -1.74 -4.35
C ALA A 74 20.97 -1.07 -3.00
N ARG A 75 19.79 -0.49 -2.84
CA ARG A 75 19.33 0.17 -1.60
C ARG A 75 18.75 -0.82 -0.57
N LYS A 76 18.59 -2.11 -0.92
CA LYS A 76 18.01 -3.17 -0.07
C LYS A 76 16.66 -2.78 0.50
N VAL A 77 15.75 -2.35 -0.36
CA VAL A 77 14.40 -1.93 0.03
C VAL A 77 13.58 -3.12 0.54
N GLU A 78 12.66 -2.87 1.45
CA GLU A 78 11.85 -3.91 2.11
C GLU A 78 10.44 -4.02 1.52
N ALA A 79 9.97 -3.00 0.82
CA ALA A 79 8.70 -2.98 0.08
C ALA A 79 8.76 -1.91 -1.00
N VAL A 80 7.87 -1.95 -1.99
CA VAL A 80 7.73 -0.92 -3.03
C VAL A 80 6.27 -0.53 -3.19
N ALA A 81 5.99 0.78 -3.26
CA ALA A 81 4.68 1.32 -3.58
C ALA A 81 4.68 1.92 -4.98
N ILE A 82 3.78 1.47 -5.85
CA ILE A 82 3.61 1.99 -7.22
C ILE A 82 2.29 2.73 -7.33
N LEU A 83 2.33 3.94 -7.86
CA LEU A 83 1.15 4.67 -8.30
C LEU A 83 1.44 5.35 -9.64
N PHE A 84 0.63 5.02 -10.65
CA PHE A 84 0.64 5.73 -11.92
C PHE A 84 -0.67 6.50 -12.12
N LEU A 85 -0.57 7.58 -12.88
CA LEU A 85 -1.73 8.39 -13.21
C LEU A 85 -2.75 7.58 -14.02
N HIS A 86 -4.03 7.82 -13.71
CA HIS A 86 -5.17 7.17 -14.37
C HIS A 86 -5.19 5.64 -14.30
N SER A 87 -4.34 5.02 -13.48
CA SER A 87 -4.31 3.55 -13.32
C SER A 87 -5.63 3.00 -12.76
N TYR A 88 -6.41 3.79 -12.03
CA TYR A 88 -7.76 3.41 -11.58
C TYR A 88 -8.70 3.08 -12.77
N ALA A 89 -8.50 3.70 -13.92
CA ALA A 89 -9.26 3.44 -15.15
C ALA A 89 -8.62 2.34 -16.01
N ASN A 90 -7.29 2.21 -15.98
CA ASN A 90 -6.54 1.17 -16.68
C ASN A 90 -5.29 0.77 -15.88
N PRO A 91 -5.27 -0.39 -15.22
CA PRO A 91 -4.16 -0.83 -14.39
C PRO A 91 -2.97 -1.42 -15.18
N ALA A 92 -3.00 -1.42 -16.51
CA ALA A 92 -2.02 -2.14 -17.32
C ALA A 92 -0.57 -1.75 -17.04
N HIS A 93 -0.27 -0.45 -16.93
CA HIS A 93 1.09 0.02 -16.64
C HIS A 93 1.55 -0.36 -15.21
N GLU A 94 0.68 -0.23 -14.20
CA GLU A 94 1.03 -0.64 -12.84
C GLU A 94 1.29 -2.14 -12.75
N ARG A 95 0.42 -2.95 -13.34
CA ARG A 95 0.59 -4.42 -13.37
C ARG A 95 1.85 -4.84 -14.11
N ARG A 96 2.17 -4.15 -15.20
CA ARG A 96 3.39 -4.44 -15.97
C ARG A 96 4.65 -4.08 -15.17
N ALA A 97 4.67 -2.90 -14.56
CA ALA A 97 5.77 -2.49 -13.69
C ALA A 97 5.91 -3.43 -12.48
N GLN A 98 4.80 -3.82 -11.84
CA GLN A 98 4.78 -4.80 -10.74
C GLN A 98 5.44 -6.12 -11.16
N ALA A 99 5.02 -6.70 -12.29
CA ALA A 99 5.56 -7.96 -12.76
C ALA A 99 7.09 -7.90 -13.02
N ILE A 100 7.58 -6.77 -13.56
CA ILE A 100 9.01 -6.55 -13.78
C ILE A 100 9.75 -6.45 -12.43
N LEU A 101 9.24 -5.66 -11.49
CA LEU A 101 9.87 -5.49 -10.18
C LEU A 101 9.87 -6.79 -9.37
N GLU A 102 8.76 -7.54 -9.33
CA GLU A 102 8.68 -8.81 -8.62
C GLU A 102 9.66 -9.86 -9.18
N ALA A 103 9.87 -9.87 -10.50
CA ALA A 103 10.85 -10.75 -11.12
C ALA A 103 12.31 -10.39 -10.77
N LEU A 104 12.61 -9.10 -10.59
CA LEU A 104 13.96 -8.60 -10.33
C LEU A 104 14.28 -8.39 -8.84
N LEU A 105 13.26 -8.32 -7.98
CA LEU A 105 13.37 -8.11 -6.53
C LEU A 105 12.68 -9.25 -5.77
N PRO A 106 13.17 -10.48 -5.87
CA PRO A 106 12.54 -11.64 -5.23
C PRO A 106 12.44 -11.43 -3.71
N GLY A 107 11.25 -11.67 -3.17
CA GLY A 107 10.95 -11.51 -1.74
C GLY A 107 10.62 -10.09 -1.29
N VAL A 108 10.71 -9.08 -2.16
CA VAL A 108 10.29 -7.71 -1.86
C VAL A 108 8.83 -7.54 -2.29
N PRO A 109 7.89 -7.25 -1.38
CA PRO A 109 6.50 -7.02 -1.74
C PRO A 109 6.35 -5.74 -2.56
N VAL A 110 5.69 -5.84 -3.70
CA VAL A 110 5.34 -4.72 -4.57
C VAL A 110 3.84 -4.46 -4.44
N CYS A 111 3.47 -3.25 -4.04
CA CYS A 111 2.08 -2.84 -3.87
C CYS A 111 1.71 -1.85 -4.98
N ILE A 112 0.71 -2.18 -5.79
CA ILE A 112 0.15 -1.29 -6.80
C ILE A 112 -1.09 -0.59 -6.30
N SER A 113 -1.27 0.66 -6.66
CA SER A 113 -2.33 1.52 -6.12
C SER A 113 -3.73 1.01 -6.47
N THR A 114 -3.90 0.41 -7.63
CA THR A 114 -5.18 -0.13 -8.09
C THR A 114 -5.68 -1.33 -7.31
N GLU A 115 -4.78 -2.08 -6.68
CA GLU A 115 -5.15 -3.20 -5.80
C GLU A 115 -5.43 -2.74 -4.37
N VAL A 116 -4.73 -1.72 -3.90
CA VAL A 116 -4.88 -1.21 -2.52
C VAL A 116 -6.11 -0.33 -2.40
N ASN A 117 -6.23 0.69 -3.26
CA ASN A 117 -7.36 1.61 -3.32
C ASN A 117 -7.54 2.15 -4.74
N GLY A 118 -8.47 1.59 -5.52
CA GLY A 118 -8.71 1.93 -6.92
C GLY A 118 -9.45 3.25 -7.18
N GLU A 119 -9.36 4.23 -6.30
CA GLU A 119 -10.04 5.52 -6.43
C GLU A 119 -9.27 6.51 -7.32
N PHE A 120 -9.97 7.54 -7.83
CA PHE A 120 -9.41 8.49 -8.81
C PHE A 120 -8.46 9.53 -8.22
N ARG A 121 -8.48 9.80 -6.92
CA ARG A 121 -7.69 10.84 -6.25
C ARG A 121 -6.23 10.40 -6.05
N GLU A 122 -5.31 11.02 -6.75
CA GLU A 122 -3.91 10.58 -6.81
C GLU A 122 -3.20 10.64 -5.46
N TYR A 123 -3.36 11.73 -4.71
CA TYR A 123 -2.67 11.89 -3.42
C TYR A 123 -3.14 10.87 -2.38
N GLU A 124 -4.46 10.70 -2.21
CA GLU A 124 -5.03 9.74 -1.27
C GLU A 124 -4.64 8.32 -1.64
N ARG A 125 -4.69 8.01 -2.94
CA ARG A 125 -4.30 6.71 -3.45
C ARG A 125 -2.81 6.44 -3.22
N ALA A 126 -1.93 7.45 -3.48
CA ALA A 126 -0.50 7.35 -3.21
C ALA A 126 -0.20 7.13 -1.73
N SER A 127 -0.78 7.96 -0.87
CA SER A 127 -0.58 7.88 0.59
C SER A 127 -1.03 6.54 1.14
N THR A 128 -2.21 6.05 0.73
CA THR A 128 -2.74 4.76 1.16
C THR A 128 -1.86 3.60 0.67
N THR A 129 -1.38 3.66 -0.58
CA THR A 129 -0.51 2.63 -1.16
C THR A 129 0.85 2.58 -0.46
N VAL A 130 1.44 3.73 -0.17
CA VAL A 130 2.71 3.82 0.57
C VAL A 130 2.56 3.27 1.99
N LEU A 131 1.49 3.64 2.70
CA LEU A 131 1.21 3.10 4.03
C LEU A 131 1.00 1.58 3.98
N ASN A 132 0.29 1.09 2.96
CA ASN A 132 0.12 -0.36 2.77
C ASN A 132 1.46 -1.07 2.58
N ALA A 133 2.30 -0.55 1.69
CA ALA A 133 3.62 -1.13 1.42
C ALA A 133 4.51 -1.08 2.67
N TYR A 134 4.49 0.02 3.42
CA TYR A 134 5.22 0.16 4.68
C TYR A 134 4.81 -0.87 5.74
N LEU A 135 3.52 -1.15 5.86
CA LEU A 135 2.98 -2.08 6.87
C LEU A 135 3.13 -3.55 6.44
N ARG A 136 3.23 -3.82 5.15
CA ARG A 136 3.13 -5.18 4.60
C ARG A 136 4.16 -6.17 5.17
N PRO A 137 5.45 -5.86 5.28
CA PRO A 137 6.42 -6.80 5.85
C PRO A 137 6.11 -7.17 7.31
N VAL A 138 5.84 -6.16 8.14
CA VAL A 138 5.56 -6.36 9.59
C VAL A 138 4.28 -7.16 9.80
N MET A 139 3.21 -6.81 9.08
CA MET A 139 1.93 -7.52 9.20
C MET A 139 1.97 -8.92 8.61
N HIS A 140 2.78 -9.15 7.59
CA HIS A 140 2.99 -10.48 7.03
C HIS A 140 3.53 -11.42 8.10
N ASP A 141 4.61 -11.05 8.77
CA ASP A 141 5.27 -11.87 9.79
C ASP A 141 4.37 -12.08 11.01
N TYR A 142 3.70 -11.01 11.46
CA TYR A 142 2.77 -11.08 12.57
C TYR A 142 1.60 -12.05 12.30
N LEU A 143 0.93 -11.92 11.16
CA LEU A 143 -0.21 -12.76 10.83
C LEU A 143 0.21 -14.21 10.52
N ALA A 144 1.41 -14.43 9.97
CA ALA A 144 1.95 -15.76 9.80
C ALA A 144 2.17 -16.45 11.16
N SER A 145 2.80 -15.74 12.11
CA SER A 145 3.06 -16.24 13.46
C SER A 145 1.75 -16.51 14.21
N LEU A 146 0.77 -15.61 14.09
CA LEU A 146 -0.55 -15.78 14.70
C LEU A 146 -1.26 -17.03 14.17
N GLY A 147 -1.21 -17.27 12.85
CA GLY A 147 -1.79 -18.45 12.22
C GLY A 147 -1.20 -19.75 12.78
N THR A 148 0.12 -19.81 12.95
CA THR A 148 0.81 -20.97 13.53
C THR A 148 0.39 -21.20 14.98
N LEU A 149 0.42 -20.16 15.81
CA LEU A 149 0.04 -20.26 17.22
C LEU A 149 -1.41 -20.71 17.41
N LEU A 150 -2.32 -20.26 16.55
CA LEU A 150 -3.72 -20.67 16.61
C LEU A 150 -3.91 -22.12 16.18
N ALA A 151 -3.21 -22.59 15.15
CA ALA A 151 -3.24 -23.97 14.72
C ALA A 151 -2.72 -24.90 15.84
N ASP A 152 -1.59 -24.55 16.47
CA ASP A 152 -1.03 -25.32 17.60
C ASP A 152 -2.00 -25.36 18.79
N ALA A 153 -2.70 -24.25 19.07
CA ALA A 153 -3.68 -24.18 20.15
C ALA A 153 -4.95 -25.03 19.85
N GLU A 154 -5.41 -25.07 18.61
CA GLU A 154 -6.53 -25.90 18.17
C GLU A 154 -6.20 -27.40 18.32
N ASP A 155 -5.01 -27.82 17.91
CA ASP A 155 -4.53 -29.20 18.07
C ASP A 155 -4.42 -29.56 19.55
N GLY A 156 -3.87 -28.68 20.40
CA GLY A 156 -3.76 -28.88 21.84
C GLY A 156 -5.10 -28.97 22.56
N LEU A 157 -6.15 -28.35 22.03
CA LEU A 157 -7.51 -28.39 22.60
C LEU A 157 -8.40 -29.48 21.99
N GLY A 158 -7.90 -30.26 21.02
CA GLY A 158 -8.68 -31.30 20.32
C GLY A 158 -9.85 -30.73 19.50
N LEU A 159 -9.76 -29.47 19.07
CA LEU A 159 -10.76 -28.83 18.23
C LEU A 159 -10.51 -29.23 16.77
N ALA A 160 -11.11 -30.35 16.34
CA ALA A 160 -11.02 -30.82 14.98
C ALA A 160 -11.73 -29.83 14.02
N GLY A 161 -11.01 -29.33 13.03
CA GLY A 161 -11.54 -28.55 11.91
C GLY A 161 -11.33 -27.04 12.03
N GLY A 162 -10.13 -26.59 11.65
CA GLY A 162 -9.65 -25.20 11.67
C GLY A 162 -10.74 -24.15 11.46
N ARG A 163 -11.00 -23.35 12.47
CA ARG A 163 -11.92 -22.22 12.36
C ARG A 163 -11.25 -21.13 11.56
N PRO A 164 -11.92 -20.53 10.56
CA PRO A 164 -11.33 -19.44 9.80
C PRO A 164 -11.06 -18.25 10.72
N VAL A 165 -9.79 -17.86 10.82
CA VAL A 165 -9.41 -16.62 11.51
C VAL A 165 -9.78 -15.44 10.62
N MET A 166 -10.57 -14.53 11.16
CA MET A 166 -10.99 -13.33 10.48
C MET A 166 -10.37 -12.10 11.18
N VAL A 167 -9.99 -11.12 10.39
CA VAL A 167 -9.41 -9.85 10.86
C VAL A 167 -10.43 -8.73 10.66
N MET A 168 -10.60 -7.87 11.66
CA MET A 168 -11.48 -6.71 11.57
C MET A 168 -10.93 -5.69 10.56
N ASP A 169 -11.78 -5.24 9.66
CA ASP A 169 -11.51 -4.13 8.73
C ASP A 169 -11.81 -2.78 9.39
N ALA A 170 -11.09 -1.75 8.99
CA ALA A 170 -11.31 -0.36 9.46
C ALA A 170 -12.70 0.19 9.11
N ALA A 171 -13.38 -0.37 8.11
CA ALA A 171 -14.77 -0.04 7.76
C ALA A 171 -15.81 -0.79 8.61
N GLY A 172 -15.39 -1.63 9.58
CA GLY A 172 -16.29 -2.37 10.46
C GLY A 172 -16.72 -3.74 9.93
N GLY A 173 -16.17 -4.20 8.82
CA GLY A 173 -16.36 -5.54 8.27
C GLY A 173 -15.29 -6.53 8.75
N LEU A 174 -15.33 -7.73 8.20
CA LEU A 174 -14.33 -8.78 8.42
C LEU A 174 -13.64 -9.12 7.10
N MET A 175 -12.33 -9.35 7.18
CA MET A 175 -11.52 -9.81 6.06
C MET A 175 -10.77 -11.10 6.44
N SER A 176 -10.40 -11.91 5.45
CA SER A 176 -9.54 -13.06 5.69
C SER A 176 -8.12 -12.63 6.08
N VAL A 177 -7.40 -13.52 6.78
CA VAL A 177 -5.97 -13.29 7.10
C VAL A 177 -5.15 -13.04 5.83
N GLU A 178 -5.45 -13.75 4.74
CA GLU A 178 -4.76 -13.55 3.47
C GLU A 178 -4.99 -12.14 2.91
N SER A 179 -6.23 -11.65 2.93
CA SER A 179 -6.53 -10.27 2.54
C SER A 179 -5.83 -9.24 3.44
N ALA A 180 -5.79 -9.49 4.75
CA ALA A 180 -5.10 -8.61 5.69
C ALA A 180 -3.57 -8.59 5.47
N ARG A 181 -2.96 -9.70 5.04
CA ARG A 181 -1.54 -9.77 4.67
C ARG A 181 -1.23 -8.98 3.41
N LEU A 182 -2.14 -8.96 2.44
CA LEU A 182 -2.00 -8.21 1.19
C LEU A 182 -2.29 -6.72 1.35
N LYS A 183 -3.31 -6.40 2.15
CA LYS A 183 -3.83 -5.04 2.35
C LYS A 183 -3.86 -4.64 3.83
N PRO A 184 -2.73 -4.65 4.54
CA PRO A 184 -2.70 -4.35 5.97
C PRO A 184 -3.17 -2.94 6.32
N VAL A 185 -3.15 -1.98 5.39
CA VAL A 185 -3.68 -0.64 5.61
C VAL A 185 -5.15 -0.66 6.03
N HIS A 186 -5.93 -1.63 5.60
CA HIS A 186 -7.34 -1.80 5.98
C HIS A 186 -7.54 -2.27 7.42
N THR A 187 -6.48 -2.69 8.12
CA THR A 187 -6.54 -3.04 9.54
C THR A 187 -6.23 -1.88 10.47
N VAL A 188 -5.76 -0.74 9.92
CA VAL A 188 -5.45 0.46 10.69
C VAL A 188 -6.76 1.02 11.27
N LEU A 189 -6.78 1.27 12.59
CA LEU A 189 -7.98 1.71 13.32
C LEU A 189 -9.14 0.69 13.35
N SER A 190 -8.90 -0.59 13.06
CA SER A 190 -9.93 -1.63 13.14
C SER A 190 -10.46 -1.86 14.56
N GLY A 191 -9.66 -1.61 15.60
CA GLY A 191 -10.10 -1.70 17.00
C GLY A 191 -11.28 -0.76 17.32
N PRO A 192 -11.15 0.57 17.10
CA PRO A 192 -12.27 1.50 17.23
C PRO A 192 -13.48 1.13 16.36
N ALA A 193 -13.26 0.71 15.11
CA ALA A 193 -14.34 0.29 14.21
C ALA A 193 -15.11 -0.90 14.78
N GLY A 194 -14.41 -1.93 15.26
CA GLY A 194 -15.03 -3.09 15.91
C GLY A 194 -15.79 -2.71 17.19
N GLY A 195 -15.26 -1.76 17.97
CA GLY A 195 -15.95 -1.23 19.15
C GLY A 195 -17.28 -0.56 18.81
N VAL A 196 -17.32 0.23 17.73
CA VAL A 196 -18.56 0.85 17.25
C VAL A 196 -19.57 -0.20 16.80
N VAL A 197 -19.14 -1.17 15.97
CA VAL A 197 -20.01 -2.27 15.49
C VAL A 197 -20.58 -3.08 16.65
N ALA A 198 -19.75 -3.45 17.63
CA ALA A 198 -20.19 -4.20 18.80
C ALA A 198 -21.18 -3.38 19.65
N SER A 199 -20.92 -2.09 19.85
CA SER A 199 -21.81 -1.20 20.61
C SER A 199 -23.17 -1.04 19.91
N ALA A 200 -23.19 -0.86 18.60
CA ALA A 200 -24.43 -0.78 17.82
C ALA A 200 -25.25 -2.08 17.95
N HIS A 201 -24.60 -3.24 17.84
CA HIS A 201 -25.25 -4.53 17.98
C HIS A 201 -25.87 -4.73 19.38
N VAL A 202 -25.12 -4.37 20.45
CA VAL A 202 -25.64 -4.48 21.83
C VAL A 202 -26.78 -3.51 22.08
N ALA A 203 -26.74 -2.32 21.48
CA ALA A 203 -27.80 -1.31 21.59
C ALA A 203 -29.07 -1.66 20.75
N GLY A 204 -29.03 -2.69 19.91
CA GLY A 204 -30.12 -3.05 19.02
C GLY A 204 -30.32 -2.10 17.83
N LEU A 205 -29.26 -1.41 17.40
CA LEU A 205 -29.22 -0.47 16.27
C LEU A 205 -28.78 -1.17 14.98
#